data_8c37a3e2d99ebf6b92eb4df0a4dcb941
#
_entry.id   8c37a3e2d99ebf6b92eb4df0a4dcb941
#
_cell.length_a   1.000
_cell.length_b   1.000
_cell.length_c   1.000
_cell.angle_alpha   90.00
_cell.angle_beta   90.00
_cell.angle_gamma   90.00
#
_symmetry.space_group_name_H-M   'P 1'
#
loop_
_entity.id
_entity.type
_entity.pdbx_description
1 polymer ?
#
loop_
_entity_poly.entity_id
_entity_poly.type
_entity_poly.pdbx_seq_one_letter_code
_entity_poly.pdbx_strand_id
1 'polypeptide(L)'
;MSQFLFYYQRPEPATWVFMSSFVIVALFFMFQRMWSIRNLDIALLILLTPGLMFVYEGRKANALATRITAEDSATTSNAEVASSMGSPATFPPSAVSSAVPLQIDKKVRPQWTGDQLKYCGFLWLLSVCGLWVIRMLLDTAMVRRPLLEPNLTSGGTTFIGVSLFIFLMANVITSPPVFQVKPGVKPGPGYDLLKLLPDIQTSTDPTLVGVRSSDLKITPPTGDAISRDPRIVGAARLFLVVSNLVLVLGIVAIGYWHFENLKTGIGVATLFLLLPYTAQMTGRIDHLAPGALIVLAVAFYRQPIVSGMMLGGAAGLVFFPFFLLPLWISFYWLRGRRRFIFGFLTSVLAMVCALVATTQEGFLPRLMQMFGVMQFAVTDLDGVWGLGWYPYFRIPVMVAFLLLSLSFVFWPAQKSLATLMSCTAAIMTAAQFCYAYGGGLYMAWFLPCTLLTVFRPNLDDCIALDVVRSFMKLSSKPANTGDAPKGYAEAV
;
A
#
# COMPACT_ATOMS: atom_id res chain seq x y z
N MET A 1 -9.34 -15.63 32.19
CA MET A 1 -9.62 -14.16 32.06
C MET A 1 -8.83 -13.47 30.96
N SER A 2 -7.67 -13.97 30.53
CA SER A 2 -6.83 -13.33 29.49
C SER A 2 -7.38 -13.42 28.05
N GLN A 3 -8.30 -14.32 27.76
CA GLN A 3 -8.85 -14.50 26.41
C GLN A 3 -9.90 -13.44 26.03
N PHE A 4 -10.57 -12.82 26.98
CA PHE A 4 -11.63 -11.84 26.72
C PHE A 4 -11.10 -10.50 26.16
N LEU A 5 -9.94 -10.05 26.61
CA LEU A 5 -9.33 -8.78 26.19
C LEU A 5 -8.68 -8.86 24.80
N PHE A 6 -8.36 -10.04 24.30
CA PHE A 6 -7.66 -10.24 23.02
C PHE A 6 -8.49 -10.95 21.95
N TYR A 7 -9.82 -11.10 22.18
CA TYR A 7 -10.71 -11.63 21.17
C TYR A 7 -11.08 -10.55 20.17
N TYR A 8 -10.20 -10.34 19.19
CA TYR A 8 -10.44 -9.40 18.10
C TYR A 8 -11.28 -10.09 17.01
N GLN A 9 -12.51 -9.64 16.81
CA GLN A 9 -13.34 -10.04 15.70
C GLN A 9 -13.20 -9.02 14.57
N ARG A 10 -12.73 -9.49 13.42
CA ARG A 10 -12.59 -8.62 12.23
C ARG A 10 -13.97 -8.22 11.72
N PRO A 11 -14.20 -6.93 11.46
CA PRO A 11 -15.40 -6.52 10.76
C PRO A 11 -15.35 -7.04 9.32
N GLU A 12 -16.51 -7.41 8.79
CA GLU A 12 -16.62 -7.74 7.37
C GLU A 12 -16.19 -6.55 6.51
N PRO A 13 -15.48 -6.78 5.37
CA PRO A 13 -15.02 -5.71 4.50
C PRO A 13 -16.15 -4.77 4.05
N ALA A 14 -17.33 -5.31 3.72
CA ALA A 14 -18.50 -4.52 3.35
C ALA A 14 -18.95 -3.59 4.49
N THR A 15 -19.05 -4.08 5.71
CA THR A 15 -19.43 -3.27 6.89
C THR A 15 -18.41 -2.16 7.12
N TRP A 16 -17.11 -2.46 7.03
CA TRP A 16 -16.06 -1.45 7.17
C TRP A 16 -16.17 -0.36 6.10
N VAL A 17 -16.41 -0.76 4.85
CA VAL A 17 -16.59 0.16 3.72
C VAL A 17 -17.72 1.15 3.97
N PHE A 18 -18.90 0.68 4.35
CA PHE A 18 -20.03 1.56 4.63
C PHE A 18 -19.74 2.51 5.79
N MET A 19 -19.31 1.96 6.94
CA MET A 19 -19.03 2.75 8.13
C MET A 19 -17.94 3.80 7.89
N SER A 20 -16.82 3.41 7.27
CA SER A 20 -15.73 4.32 6.98
C SER A 20 -16.13 5.41 5.99
N SER A 21 -16.89 5.09 4.95
CA SER A 21 -17.38 6.07 3.97
C SER A 21 -18.29 7.13 4.64
N PHE A 22 -19.21 6.72 5.51
CA PHE A 22 -20.02 7.66 6.28
C PHE A 22 -19.18 8.55 7.20
N VAL A 23 -18.21 7.97 7.90
CA VAL A 23 -17.31 8.74 8.78
C VAL A 23 -16.44 9.71 7.96
N ILE A 24 -15.94 9.30 6.80
CA ILE A 24 -15.19 10.17 5.90
C ILE A 24 -16.04 11.37 5.45
N VAL A 25 -17.28 11.12 5.02
CA VAL A 25 -18.23 12.20 4.65
C VAL A 25 -18.50 13.12 5.84
N ALA A 26 -18.77 12.58 7.03
CA ALA A 26 -19.04 13.39 8.22
C ALA A 26 -17.85 14.27 8.63
N LEU A 27 -16.63 13.73 8.55
CA LEU A 27 -15.41 14.43 9.01
C LEU A 27 -14.87 15.43 7.98
N PHE A 28 -15.02 15.17 6.68
CA PHE A 28 -14.29 15.91 5.66
C PHE A 28 -15.18 16.60 4.62
N PHE A 29 -16.45 16.24 4.49
CA PHE A 29 -17.33 16.82 3.48
C PHE A 29 -17.84 18.19 3.90
N MET A 30 -17.91 19.10 2.94
CA MET A 30 -18.43 20.46 3.14
C MET A 30 -19.82 20.59 2.54
N PHE A 31 -20.85 20.44 3.37
CA PHE A 31 -22.25 20.46 2.93
C PHE A 31 -22.70 21.80 2.36
N GLN A 32 -22.08 22.92 2.79
CA GLN A 32 -22.40 24.26 2.30
C GLN A 32 -21.93 24.52 0.86
N ARG A 33 -20.96 23.74 0.35
CA ARG A 33 -20.38 23.88 -0.99
C ARG A 33 -20.23 22.53 -1.67
N MET A 34 -21.34 21.95 -2.11
CA MET A 34 -21.40 20.59 -2.67
C MET A 34 -20.38 20.37 -3.80
N TRP A 35 -20.26 21.31 -4.73
CA TRP A 35 -19.40 21.23 -5.91
C TRP A 35 -17.99 21.81 -5.68
N SER A 36 -17.50 21.81 -4.46
CA SER A 36 -16.13 22.22 -4.20
C SER A 36 -15.14 21.13 -4.66
N ILE A 37 -13.95 21.54 -5.11
CA ILE A 37 -12.87 20.62 -5.49
C ILE A 37 -12.55 19.67 -4.33
N ARG A 38 -12.61 20.14 -3.10
CA ARG A 38 -12.48 19.36 -1.88
C ARG A 38 -13.46 18.18 -1.83
N ASN A 39 -14.73 18.45 -2.05
CA ASN A 39 -15.75 17.41 -2.00
C ASN A 39 -15.61 16.43 -3.17
N LEU A 40 -15.17 16.91 -4.34
CA LEU A 40 -14.85 16.05 -5.46
C LEU A 40 -13.66 15.14 -5.15
N ASP A 41 -12.60 15.65 -4.50
CA ASP A 41 -11.46 14.84 -4.05
C ASP A 41 -11.89 13.77 -3.04
N ILE A 42 -12.77 14.12 -2.07
CA ILE A 42 -13.33 13.15 -1.11
C ILE A 42 -14.22 12.11 -1.82
N ALA A 43 -15.08 12.54 -2.74
CA ALA A 43 -15.88 11.61 -3.53
C ALA A 43 -15.01 10.67 -4.35
N LEU A 44 -13.94 11.18 -4.97
CA LEU A 44 -12.99 10.37 -5.75
C LEU A 44 -12.23 9.34 -4.88
N LEU A 45 -11.93 9.68 -3.61
CA LEU A 45 -11.38 8.71 -2.64
C LEU A 45 -12.37 7.61 -2.30
N ILE A 46 -13.64 7.96 -2.08
CA ILE A 46 -14.69 6.97 -1.79
C ILE A 46 -14.93 6.09 -3.02
N LEU A 47 -14.82 6.61 -4.24
CA LEU A 47 -14.97 5.85 -5.47
C LEU A 47 -13.90 4.75 -5.69
N LEU A 48 -12.78 4.76 -4.98
CA LEU A 48 -11.85 3.62 -4.98
C LEU A 48 -12.45 2.38 -4.32
N THR A 49 -13.38 2.58 -3.40
CA THR A 49 -13.92 1.51 -2.55
C THR A 49 -14.75 0.45 -3.31
N PRO A 50 -15.70 0.81 -4.20
CA PRO A 50 -16.47 -0.19 -4.96
C PRO A 50 -15.56 -1.12 -5.77
N GLY A 51 -14.50 -0.59 -6.39
CA GLY A 51 -13.55 -1.41 -7.14
C GLY A 51 -12.85 -2.44 -6.26
N LEU A 52 -12.42 -2.06 -5.06
CA LEU A 52 -11.85 -2.99 -4.07
C LEU A 52 -12.84 -4.08 -3.68
N MET A 53 -14.11 -3.71 -3.47
CA MET A 53 -15.16 -4.65 -3.11
C MET A 53 -15.44 -5.66 -4.22
N PHE A 54 -15.51 -5.23 -5.48
CA PHE A 54 -15.70 -6.12 -6.62
C PHE A 54 -14.53 -7.10 -6.78
N VAL A 55 -13.30 -6.64 -6.63
CA VAL A 55 -12.12 -7.52 -6.67
C VAL A 55 -12.18 -8.54 -5.52
N TYR A 56 -12.56 -8.09 -4.32
CA TYR A 56 -12.70 -8.95 -3.15
C TYR A 56 -13.77 -10.03 -3.35
N GLU A 57 -14.99 -9.65 -3.74
CA GLU A 57 -16.09 -10.59 -3.97
C GLU A 57 -15.79 -11.54 -5.14
N GLY A 58 -15.11 -11.04 -6.19
CA GLY A 58 -14.69 -11.88 -7.30
C GLY A 58 -13.65 -12.94 -6.90
N ARG A 59 -12.69 -12.60 -6.04
CA ARG A 59 -11.74 -13.56 -5.49
C ARG A 59 -12.43 -14.59 -4.59
N LYS A 60 -13.39 -14.16 -3.78
CA LYS A 60 -14.19 -15.01 -2.90
C LYS A 60 -15.02 -16.02 -3.71
N ALA A 61 -15.67 -15.57 -4.77
CA ALA A 61 -16.46 -16.43 -5.65
C ALA A 61 -15.59 -17.51 -6.32
N ASN A 62 -14.40 -17.12 -6.83
CA ASN A 62 -13.47 -18.05 -7.44
C ASN A 62 -12.92 -19.07 -6.44
N ALA A 63 -12.58 -18.65 -5.24
CA ALA A 63 -12.09 -19.55 -4.19
C ALA A 63 -13.14 -20.58 -3.79
N LEU A 64 -14.42 -20.18 -3.70
CA LEU A 64 -15.52 -21.10 -3.44
C LEU A 64 -15.72 -22.09 -4.59
N ALA A 65 -15.68 -21.63 -5.84
CA ALA A 65 -15.80 -22.49 -7.02
C ALA A 65 -14.69 -23.55 -7.07
N THR A 66 -13.43 -23.15 -6.81
CA THR A 66 -12.29 -24.08 -6.77
C THR A 66 -12.45 -25.15 -5.69
N ARG A 67 -13.05 -24.82 -4.55
CA ARG A 67 -13.30 -25.79 -3.46
C ARG A 67 -14.35 -26.81 -3.83
N ILE A 68 -15.48 -26.36 -4.37
CA ILE A 68 -16.56 -27.25 -4.82
C ILE A 68 -16.01 -28.25 -5.84
N THR A 69 -15.21 -27.79 -6.79
CA THR A 69 -14.59 -28.66 -7.81
C THR A 69 -13.61 -29.67 -7.19
N ALA A 70 -12.86 -29.26 -6.16
CA ALA A 70 -11.93 -30.14 -5.46
C ALA A 70 -12.65 -31.21 -4.61
N GLU A 71 -13.75 -30.83 -3.96
CA GLU A 71 -14.61 -31.77 -3.19
C GLU A 71 -15.29 -32.77 -4.11
N ASP A 72 -15.84 -32.33 -5.25
CA ASP A 72 -16.44 -33.18 -6.27
C ASP A 72 -15.41 -34.17 -6.85
N SER A 73 -14.20 -33.72 -7.13
CA SER A 73 -13.12 -34.59 -7.62
C SER A 73 -12.67 -35.61 -6.60
N ALA A 74 -12.59 -35.23 -5.33
CA ALA A 74 -12.25 -36.15 -4.24
C ALA A 74 -13.35 -37.21 -3.99
N THR A 75 -14.60 -36.81 -4.14
CA THR A 75 -15.75 -37.73 -3.99
C THR A 75 -15.81 -38.75 -5.14
N THR A 76 -15.52 -38.28 -6.37
CA THR A 76 -15.48 -39.14 -7.57
C THR A 76 -14.30 -40.13 -7.48
N SER A 77 -13.12 -39.67 -7.06
CA SER A 77 -11.94 -40.53 -6.87
C SER A 77 -12.19 -41.62 -5.79
N ASN A 78 -12.84 -41.28 -4.69
CA ASN A 78 -13.18 -42.24 -3.65
C ASN A 78 -14.24 -43.25 -4.12
N ALA A 79 -15.18 -42.84 -4.96
CA ALA A 79 -16.17 -43.73 -5.55
C ALA A 79 -15.54 -44.70 -6.57
N GLU A 80 -14.58 -44.28 -7.37
CA GLU A 80 -13.81 -45.11 -8.29
C GLU A 80 -12.94 -46.13 -7.55
N VAL A 81 -12.26 -45.70 -6.47
CA VAL A 81 -11.46 -46.62 -5.62
C VAL A 81 -12.36 -47.63 -4.92
N ALA A 82 -13.54 -47.24 -4.46
CA ALA A 82 -14.51 -48.16 -3.87
C ALA A 82 -15.11 -49.16 -4.86
N SER A 83 -15.28 -48.77 -6.13
CA SER A 83 -15.75 -49.66 -7.21
C SER A 83 -14.65 -50.59 -7.73
N SER A 84 -13.39 -50.24 -7.63
CA SER A 84 -12.26 -51.10 -8.03
C SER A 84 -11.85 -52.15 -7.02
N MET A 85 -12.25 -51.99 -5.75
CA MET A 85 -12.14 -53.01 -4.70
C MET A 85 -13.41 -53.86 -4.68
N GLY A 86 -13.54 -54.72 -5.69
CA GLY A 86 -14.64 -55.69 -5.76
C GLY A 86 -14.54 -56.74 -4.69
N SER A 87 -15.60 -56.82 -3.92
CA SER A 87 -16.23 -58.00 -3.36
C SER A 87 -16.61 -57.92 -1.87
N PRO A 88 -17.63 -58.64 -1.45
CA PRO A 88 -18.52 -58.19 -0.39
C PRO A 88 -18.16 -58.85 0.95
N ALA A 89 -17.87 -58.04 1.93
CA ALA A 89 -18.05 -58.47 3.31
C ALA A 89 -19.21 -57.68 3.91
N THR A 90 -20.30 -58.36 4.10
CA THR A 90 -21.47 -57.93 4.83
C THR A 90 -21.12 -57.53 6.26
N PHE A 91 -21.08 -56.23 6.53
CA PHE A 91 -21.13 -55.66 7.88
C PHE A 91 -22.42 -54.85 8.04
N PRO A 92 -23.10 -54.94 9.21
CA PRO A 92 -24.36 -54.24 9.43
C PRO A 92 -24.15 -52.70 9.46
N PRO A 93 -25.15 -51.93 9.06
CA PRO A 93 -25.05 -50.49 8.99
C PRO A 93 -25.05 -49.85 10.39
N SER A 94 -23.86 -49.58 10.93
CA SER A 94 -23.75 -48.69 12.08
C SER A 94 -23.85 -47.26 11.58
N ALA A 95 -24.86 -46.57 12.09
CA ALA A 95 -25.11 -45.13 12.08
C ALA A 95 -24.08 -44.25 11.40
N VAL A 96 -24.22 -44.05 10.11
CA VAL A 96 -23.63 -42.90 9.40
C VAL A 96 -24.41 -41.69 9.87
N SER A 97 -23.75 -40.86 10.67
CA SER A 97 -24.21 -39.52 11.02
C SER A 97 -24.58 -38.78 9.73
N SER A 98 -25.87 -38.58 9.54
CA SER A 98 -26.44 -37.80 8.46
C SER A 98 -25.95 -36.34 8.59
N ALA A 99 -24.83 -36.05 7.93
CA ALA A 99 -24.51 -34.67 7.61
C ALA A 99 -25.67 -34.17 6.73
N VAL A 100 -26.54 -33.37 7.33
CA VAL A 100 -27.59 -32.63 6.60
C VAL A 100 -26.91 -31.86 5.48
N PRO A 101 -27.24 -32.16 4.22
CA PRO A 101 -26.72 -31.32 3.13
C PRO A 101 -27.28 -29.91 3.38
N LEU A 102 -26.41 -28.96 3.56
CA LEU A 102 -26.77 -27.54 3.55
C LEU A 102 -27.47 -27.30 2.21
N GLN A 103 -28.80 -27.31 2.18
CA GLN A 103 -29.58 -26.81 1.07
C GLN A 103 -29.26 -25.33 0.97
N ILE A 104 -28.28 -25.02 0.14
CA ILE A 104 -28.03 -23.64 -0.32
C ILE A 104 -29.26 -23.29 -1.15
N ASP A 105 -30.10 -22.46 -0.55
CA ASP A 105 -31.31 -21.93 -1.16
C ASP A 105 -30.89 -21.27 -2.50
N LYS A 106 -31.18 -21.97 -3.60
CA LYS A 106 -30.92 -21.52 -4.97
C LYS A 106 -31.89 -20.39 -5.32
N LYS A 107 -31.77 -19.29 -4.60
CA LYS A 107 -32.39 -18.03 -5.02
C LYS A 107 -31.59 -17.51 -6.22
N VAL A 108 -32.13 -17.77 -7.42
CA VAL A 108 -31.59 -17.36 -8.70
C VAL A 108 -31.42 -15.83 -8.72
N ARG A 109 -30.27 -15.37 -8.24
CA ARG A 109 -29.72 -14.06 -8.59
C ARG A 109 -28.88 -14.27 -9.85
N PRO A 110 -28.86 -13.32 -10.80
CA PRO A 110 -27.91 -13.37 -11.89
C PRO A 110 -26.50 -13.37 -11.26
N GLN A 111 -25.92 -14.56 -11.12
CA GLN A 111 -24.63 -14.76 -10.49
C GLN A 111 -23.58 -14.32 -11.50
N TRP A 112 -23.05 -13.12 -11.33
CA TRP A 112 -21.82 -12.75 -11.97
C TRP A 112 -20.76 -13.76 -11.60
N THR A 113 -20.05 -14.30 -12.58
CA THR A 113 -18.93 -15.19 -12.32
C THR A 113 -17.84 -14.43 -11.55
N GLY A 114 -17.05 -15.11 -10.72
CA GLY A 114 -15.99 -14.48 -9.96
C GLY A 114 -15.00 -13.70 -10.86
N ASP A 115 -14.80 -14.17 -12.11
CA ASP A 115 -13.95 -13.48 -13.07
C ASP A 115 -14.59 -12.21 -13.63
N GLN A 116 -15.91 -12.18 -13.85
CA GLN A 116 -16.63 -10.96 -14.23
C GLN A 116 -16.56 -9.89 -13.14
N LEU A 117 -16.71 -10.29 -11.87
CA LEU A 117 -16.56 -9.36 -10.75
C LEU A 117 -15.14 -8.81 -10.66
N LYS A 118 -14.11 -9.65 -10.80
CA LYS A 118 -12.72 -9.19 -10.85
C LYS A 118 -12.48 -8.23 -12.01
N TYR A 119 -13.00 -8.55 -13.18
CA TYR A 119 -12.90 -7.71 -14.37
C TYR A 119 -13.47 -6.31 -14.12
N CYS A 120 -14.72 -6.24 -13.67
CA CYS A 120 -15.35 -4.97 -13.33
C CYS A 120 -14.61 -4.21 -12.23
N GLY A 121 -14.12 -4.93 -11.20
CA GLY A 121 -13.36 -4.33 -10.10
C GLY A 121 -12.05 -3.70 -10.54
N PHE A 122 -11.25 -4.40 -11.34
CA PHE A 122 -9.97 -3.87 -11.83
C PHE A 122 -10.16 -2.74 -12.85
N LEU A 123 -11.13 -2.84 -13.76
CA LEU A 123 -11.44 -1.73 -14.67
C LEU A 123 -11.89 -0.49 -13.90
N TRP A 124 -12.75 -0.66 -12.90
CA TRP A 124 -13.18 0.43 -12.04
C TRP A 124 -12.02 1.08 -11.31
N LEU A 125 -11.18 0.29 -10.65
CA LEU A 125 -10.00 0.79 -9.93
C LEU A 125 -9.06 1.58 -10.84
N LEU A 126 -8.75 1.05 -12.01
CA LEU A 126 -7.87 1.74 -12.95
C LEU A 126 -8.52 2.99 -13.52
N SER A 127 -9.82 2.99 -13.81
CA SER A 127 -10.53 4.20 -14.23
C SER A 127 -10.42 5.30 -13.16
N VAL A 128 -10.65 4.98 -11.90
CA VAL A 128 -10.51 5.93 -10.79
C VAL A 128 -9.04 6.34 -10.58
N CYS A 129 -8.09 5.41 -10.71
CA CYS A 129 -6.66 5.74 -10.71
C CYS A 129 -6.28 6.68 -11.86
N GLY A 130 -6.86 6.51 -13.05
CA GLY A 130 -6.67 7.43 -14.18
C GLY A 130 -7.16 8.84 -13.87
N LEU A 131 -8.33 8.96 -13.27
CA LEU A 131 -8.86 10.25 -12.79
C LEU A 131 -7.93 10.86 -11.73
N TRP A 132 -7.35 10.05 -10.83
CA TRP A 132 -6.37 10.53 -9.86
C TRP A 132 -5.08 11.02 -10.52
N VAL A 133 -4.55 10.34 -11.54
CA VAL A 133 -3.39 10.83 -12.29
C VAL A 133 -3.67 12.20 -12.88
N ILE A 134 -4.80 12.35 -13.60
CA ILE A 134 -5.23 13.63 -14.17
C ILE A 134 -5.37 14.69 -13.07
N ARG A 135 -6.02 14.35 -11.97
CA ARG A 135 -6.23 15.26 -10.84
C ARG A 135 -4.91 15.73 -10.22
N MET A 136 -3.92 14.85 -10.06
CA MET A 136 -2.60 15.20 -9.54
C MET A 136 -1.80 16.06 -10.52
N LEU A 137 -1.93 15.82 -11.83
CA LEU A 137 -1.30 16.66 -12.85
C LEU A 137 -1.91 18.06 -12.90
N LEU A 138 -3.24 18.18 -12.82
CA LEU A 138 -3.94 19.46 -12.75
C LEU A 138 -3.57 20.25 -11.49
N ASP A 139 -3.14 19.57 -10.42
CA ASP A 139 -2.73 20.21 -9.19
C ASP A 139 -1.57 21.20 -9.38
N THR A 140 -0.67 20.91 -10.29
CA THR A 140 0.49 21.77 -10.60
C THR A 140 0.08 23.11 -11.22
N ALA A 141 -1.11 23.20 -11.82
CA ALA A 141 -1.67 24.42 -12.40
C ALA A 141 -2.54 25.22 -11.41
N MET A 142 -2.81 24.69 -10.22
CA MET A 142 -3.71 25.31 -9.24
C MET A 142 -2.95 26.21 -8.28
N VAL A 143 -3.15 27.53 -8.39
CA VAL A 143 -2.40 28.55 -7.63
C VAL A 143 -2.91 28.76 -6.19
N ARG A 144 -4.18 28.58 -5.92
CA ARG A 144 -4.76 28.84 -4.58
C ARG A 144 -5.69 27.71 -4.13
N ARG A 145 -5.49 27.25 -2.88
CA ARG A 145 -6.38 26.31 -2.22
C ARG A 145 -6.73 26.79 -0.82
N PRO A 146 -7.99 26.75 -0.45
CA PRO A 146 -8.36 26.88 0.95
C PRO A 146 -7.79 25.65 1.70
N LEU A 147 -7.23 25.89 2.89
CA LEU A 147 -6.76 24.84 3.78
C LEU A 147 -7.93 23.88 4.09
N LEU A 148 -7.69 22.60 3.92
CA LEU A 148 -8.68 21.58 4.18
C LEU A 148 -8.53 21.13 5.63
N GLU A 149 -9.46 21.57 6.48
CA GLU A 149 -9.48 21.16 7.88
C GLU A 149 -10.61 20.15 8.13
N PRO A 150 -10.41 19.16 9.01
CA PRO A 150 -11.49 18.29 9.46
C PRO A 150 -12.62 19.11 10.13
N ASN A 151 -13.85 18.66 9.97
CA ASN A 151 -15.01 19.28 10.62
C ASN A 151 -15.00 19.14 12.17
N LEU A 152 -14.18 18.23 12.67
CA LEU A 152 -14.02 17.94 14.08
C LEU A 152 -12.85 18.75 14.70
N THR A 153 -12.88 18.93 15.99
CA THR A 153 -11.76 19.53 16.76
C THR A 153 -10.48 18.69 16.63
N SER A 154 -9.31 19.30 16.82
CA SER A 154 -8.03 18.57 16.77
C SER A 154 -7.99 17.41 17.77
N GLY A 155 -8.50 17.62 19.00
CA GLY A 155 -8.57 16.56 20.01
C GLY A 155 -9.47 15.40 19.59
N GLY A 156 -10.65 15.66 19.05
CA GLY A 156 -11.56 14.62 18.55
C GLY A 156 -10.99 13.86 17.37
N THR A 157 -10.35 14.55 16.41
CA THR A 157 -9.69 13.91 15.27
C THR A 157 -8.50 13.05 15.73
N THR A 158 -7.72 13.53 16.69
CA THR A 158 -6.61 12.75 17.29
C THR A 158 -7.13 11.50 17.99
N PHE A 159 -8.21 11.61 18.77
CA PHE A 159 -8.81 10.45 19.43
C PHE A 159 -9.25 9.38 18.42
N ILE A 160 -9.94 9.77 17.35
CA ILE A 160 -10.34 8.85 16.30
C ILE A 160 -9.11 8.22 15.63
N GLY A 161 -8.11 9.03 15.26
CA GLY A 161 -6.90 8.55 14.59
C GLY A 161 -6.11 7.54 15.43
N VAL A 162 -5.91 7.84 16.72
CA VAL A 162 -5.22 6.93 17.65
C VAL A 162 -6.04 5.65 17.88
N SER A 163 -7.35 5.76 18.07
CA SER A 163 -8.22 4.59 18.25
C SER A 163 -8.20 3.67 17.03
N LEU A 164 -8.28 4.25 15.81
CA LEU A 164 -8.17 3.49 14.56
C LEU A 164 -6.79 2.83 14.43
N PHE A 165 -5.73 3.55 14.76
CA PHE A 165 -4.37 2.99 14.71
C PHE A 165 -4.24 1.78 15.62
N ILE A 166 -4.66 1.91 16.90
CA ILE A 166 -4.65 0.81 17.87
C ILE A 166 -5.48 -0.38 17.35
N PHE A 167 -6.66 -0.11 16.82
CA PHE A 167 -7.55 -1.13 16.27
C PHE A 167 -6.92 -1.88 15.08
N LEU A 168 -6.33 -1.15 14.14
CA LEU A 168 -5.67 -1.75 12.98
C LEU A 168 -4.40 -2.52 13.37
N MET A 169 -3.65 -2.04 14.37
CA MET A 169 -2.47 -2.76 14.86
C MET A 169 -2.86 -4.00 15.66
N ALA A 170 -3.96 -3.97 16.40
CA ALA A 170 -4.52 -5.17 17.02
C ALA A 170 -4.85 -6.24 15.97
N ASN A 171 -5.39 -5.83 14.80
CA ASN A 171 -5.60 -6.76 13.68
C ASN A 171 -4.28 -7.37 13.18
N VAL A 172 -3.20 -6.59 13.04
CA VAL A 172 -1.88 -7.13 12.65
C VAL A 172 -1.34 -8.13 13.67
N ILE A 173 -1.48 -7.82 14.96
CA ILE A 173 -0.94 -8.68 16.03
C ILE A 173 -1.72 -10.00 16.16
N THR A 174 -3.03 -9.97 16.00
CA THR A 174 -3.89 -11.16 16.18
C THR A 174 -4.02 -12.04 14.95
N SER A 175 -3.68 -11.48 13.77
CA SER A 175 -3.85 -12.19 12.49
C SER A 175 -2.80 -13.28 12.26
N PRO A 176 -3.15 -14.37 11.55
CA PRO A 176 -2.22 -15.42 11.20
C PRO A 176 -1.20 -14.96 10.16
N PRO A 177 0.03 -15.49 10.19
CA PRO A 177 1.01 -15.29 9.14
C PRO A 177 0.59 -16.01 7.86
N VAL A 178 0.91 -15.43 6.71
CA VAL A 178 0.69 -16.02 5.38
C VAL A 178 2.01 -16.19 4.67
N PHE A 179 2.29 -17.41 4.28
CA PHE A 179 3.47 -17.73 3.48
C PHE A 179 3.06 -17.72 2.00
N GLN A 180 3.47 -16.69 1.27
CA GLN A 180 3.15 -16.61 -0.15
C GLN A 180 4.07 -17.53 -0.96
N VAL A 181 3.49 -18.55 -1.56
CA VAL A 181 4.13 -19.41 -2.58
C VAL A 181 3.77 -18.91 -3.99
N LYS A 182 3.59 -17.62 -4.21
CA LYS A 182 3.38 -17.14 -5.57
C LYS A 182 4.71 -16.84 -6.25
N PRO A 183 5.03 -17.53 -7.38
CA PRO A 183 6.10 -17.11 -8.28
C PRO A 183 5.66 -15.80 -8.95
N GLY A 184 5.90 -14.68 -8.30
CA GLY A 184 5.70 -13.35 -8.89
C GLY A 184 7.04 -12.73 -9.27
N VAL A 185 7.04 -11.78 -10.21
CA VAL A 185 8.22 -10.95 -10.48
C VAL A 185 8.62 -10.25 -9.20
N LYS A 186 9.85 -10.45 -8.78
CA LYS A 186 10.41 -9.88 -7.56
C LYS A 186 10.55 -8.38 -7.73
N PRO A 187 9.91 -7.55 -6.90
CA PRO A 187 9.77 -6.13 -7.20
C PRO A 187 11.05 -5.30 -7.00
N GLY A 188 12.07 -5.77 -6.28
CA GLY A 188 13.29 -5.00 -6.07
C GLY A 188 14.37 -5.72 -5.26
N PRO A 189 15.59 -5.15 -5.17
CA PRO A 189 16.73 -5.78 -4.51
C PRO A 189 16.53 -6.11 -3.04
N GLY A 190 15.94 -5.20 -2.28
CA GLY A 190 15.67 -5.40 -0.87
C GLY A 190 14.46 -6.28 -0.57
N TYR A 191 13.63 -6.56 -1.56
CA TYR A 191 12.45 -7.40 -1.37
C TYR A 191 12.81 -8.85 -1.04
N ASP A 192 13.90 -9.37 -1.59
CA ASP A 192 14.36 -10.71 -1.25
C ASP A 192 14.79 -10.82 0.23
N LEU A 193 15.25 -9.73 0.83
CA LEU A 193 15.51 -9.65 2.27
C LEU A 193 14.21 -9.67 3.08
N LEU A 194 13.16 -9.02 2.57
CA LEU A 194 11.84 -9.01 3.20
C LEU A 194 11.07 -10.31 3.04
N LYS A 195 11.39 -11.15 2.04
CA LYS A 195 10.78 -12.48 1.86
C LYS A 195 11.02 -13.43 3.03
N LEU A 196 12.04 -13.17 3.83
CA LEU A 196 12.26 -13.90 5.07
C LEU A 196 11.17 -13.63 6.10
N LEU A 197 10.46 -12.50 5.97
CA LEU A 197 9.37 -12.11 6.84
C LEU A 197 8.04 -12.50 6.17
N PRO A 198 7.16 -13.27 6.86
CA PRO A 198 5.84 -13.59 6.33
C PRO A 198 4.95 -12.36 6.31
N ASP A 199 4.08 -12.27 5.31
CA ASP A 199 2.96 -11.34 5.33
C ASP A 199 1.95 -11.75 6.42
N ILE A 200 1.24 -10.79 6.96
CA ILE A 200 0.19 -11.03 7.97
C ILE A 200 -1.18 -10.86 7.31
N GLN A 201 -2.04 -11.85 7.47
CA GLN A 201 -3.36 -11.84 6.84
C GLN A 201 -4.33 -10.92 7.59
N THR A 202 -4.24 -9.62 7.30
CA THR A 202 -5.15 -8.62 7.87
C THR A 202 -6.46 -8.49 7.08
N SER A 203 -6.48 -8.88 5.81
CA SER A 203 -7.70 -8.97 5.02
C SER A 203 -8.36 -10.34 5.20
N THR A 204 -9.67 -10.39 5.11
CA THR A 204 -10.40 -11.62 4.89
C THR A 204 -10.21 -12.05 3.42
N ASP A 205 -9.01 -12.47 3.06
CA ASP A 205 -8.74 -12.96 1.71
C ASP A 205 -9.55 -14.25 1.49
N PRO A 206 -10.46 -14.29 0.50
CA PRO A 206 -11.33 -15.44 0.27
C PRO A 206 -10.56 -16.70 -0.12
N THR A 207 -9.34 -16.59 -0.58
CA THR A 207 -8.48 -17.77 -0.85
C THR A 207 -8.15 -18.55 0.42
N LEU A 208 -8.34 -17.93 1.59
CA LEU A 208 -7.99 -18.51 2.89
C LEU A 208 -9.17 -18.59 3.88
N VAL A 209 -10.35 -18.08 3.50
CA VAL A 209 -11.57 -18.23 4.31
C VAL A 209 -12.04 -19.67 4.25
N GLY A 210 -11.87 -20.40 5.35
CA GLY A 210 -12.34 -21.78 5.52
C GLY A 210 -11.31 -22.88 5.28
N VAL A 211 -10.05 -22.58 5.02
CA VAL A 211 -8.99 -23.57 5.15
C VAL A 211 -8.59 -23.61 6.63
N ARG A 212 -9.06 -24.59 7.36
CA ARG A 212 -8.46 -24.93 8.66
C ARG A 212 -7.00 -25.22 8.42
N SER A 213 -6.12 -24.69 9.28
CA SER A 213 -4.68 -24.96 9.23
C SER A 213 -4.31 -26.46 9.27
N SER A 214 -5.27 -27.35 9.60
CA SER A 214 -5.15 -28.79 9.52
C SER A 214 -5.34 -29.36 8.10
N ASP A 215 -6.02 -28.64 7.20
CA ASP A 215 -6.40 -29.15 5.88
C ASP A 215 -5.43 -28.69 4.78
N LEU A 216 -4.59 -27.71 5.08
CA LEU A 216 -3.45 -27.33 4.26
C LEU A 216 -2.30 -28.34 4.46
N LYS A 217 -2.46 -29.56 3.91
CA LYS A 217 -1.29 -30.37 3.52
C LYS A 217 -0.64 -29.72 2.30
N ILE A 218 -0.18 -28.49 2.47
CA ILE A 218 0.82 -27.92 1.58
C ILE A 218 2.09 -28.63 2.01
N THR A 219 2.56 -29.57 1.18
CA THR A 219 3.92 -30.11 1.31
C THR A 219 4.83 -28.90 1.17
N PRO A 220 5.49 -28.48 2.25
CA PRO A 220 6.36 -27.31 2.19
C PRO A 220 7.56 -27.64 1.30
N PRO A 221 7.98 -26.76 0.38
CA PRO A 221 9.31 -26.84 -0.16
C PRO A 221 10.30 -26.76 1.01
N THR A 222 11.42 -27.43 0.90
CA THR A 222 12.40 -27.79 1.95
C THR A 222 13.01 -26.59 2.73
N GLY A 223 12.47 -25.37 2.56
CA GLY A 223 12.86 -24.14 3.28
C GLY A 223 11.97 -23.72 4.44
N ASP A 224 10.90 -24.45 4.75
CA ASP A 224 9.76 -23.97 5.54
C ASP A 224 9.89 -24.03 7.06
N ALA A 225 10.93 -24.67 7.59
CA ALA A 225 11.15 -24.68 9.03
C ALA A 225 11.46 -23.29 9.59
N ILE A 226 12.13 -22.45 8.79
CA ILE A 226 12.52 -21.08 9.18
C ILE A 226 11.29 -20.16 9.25
N SER A 227 10.31 -20.33 8.35
CA SER A 227 9.14 -19.43 8.26
C SER A 227 8.09 -19.67 9.36
N ARG A 228 8.13 -20.81 10.06
CA ARG A 228 7.25 -21.14 11.19
C ARG A 228 7.82 -20.73 12.55
N ASP A 229 9.05 -20.24 12.58
CA ASP A 229 9.66 -19.77 13.84
C ASP A 229 8.84 -18.58 14.38
N PRO A 230 8.32 -18.67 15.62
CA PRO A 230 7.56 -17.61 16.24
C PRO A 230 8.33 -16.29 16.35
N ARG A 231 9.66 -16.35 16.33
CA ARG A 231 10.55 -15.17 16.34
C ARG A 231 10.47 -14.41 15.01
N ILE A 232 10.43 -15.11 13.89
CA ILE A 232 10.31 -14.49 12.55
C ILE A 232 8.93 -13.88 12.37
N VAL A 233 7.87 -14.57 12.80
CA VAL A 233 6.51 -14.03 12.80
C VAL A 233 6.41 -12.78 13.71
N GLY A 234 7.03 -12.83 14.89
CA GLY A 234 7.12 -11.69 15.79
C GLY A 234 7.85 -10.50 15.17
N ALA A 235 8.98 -10.75 14.51
CA ALA A 235 9.74 -9.74 13.78
C ALA A 235 8.93 -9.12 12.62
N ALA A 236 8.19 -9.93 11.86
CA ALA A 236 7.31 -9.45 10.79
C ALA A 236 6.19 -8.54 11.32
N ARG A 237 5.53 -8.93 12.41
CA ARG A 237 4.51 -8.11 13.07
C ARG A 237 5.08 -6.79 13.58
N LEU A 238 6.24 -6.84 14.25
CA LEU A 238 6.93 -5.64 14.72
C LEU A 238 7.28 -4.71 13.56
N PHE A 239 7.83 -5.26 12.47
CA PHE A 239 8.19 -4.49 11.28
C PHE A 239 6.97 -3.79 10.66
N LEU A 240 5.83 -4.49 10.57
CA LEU A 240 4.58 -3.94 10.05
C LEU A 240 4.02 -2.84 10.96
N VAL A 241 4.00 -3.06 12.28
CA VAL A 241 3.55 -2.04 13.25
C VAL A 241 4.43 -0.79 13.17
N VAL A 242 5.75 -0.96 13.13
CA VAL A 242 6.70 0.15 12.99
C VAL A 242 6.52 0.87 11.65
N SER A 243 6.37 0.14 10.55
CA SER A 243 6.16 0.74 9.22
C SER A 243 4.86 1.56 9.15
N ASN A 244 3.76 1.05 9.72
CA ASN A 244 2.50 1.81 9.84
C ASN A 244 2.66 3.05 10.72
N LEU A 245 3.34 2.92 11.86
CA LEU A 245 3.60 4.03 12.77
C LEU A 245 4.44 5.11 12.08
N VAL A 246 5.51 4.72 11.39
CA VAL A 246 6.38 5.64 10.65
C VAL A 246 5.60 6.35 9.55
N LEU A 247 4.73 5.65 8.83
CA LEU A 247 3.90 6.24 7.79
C LEU A 247 2.94 7.29 8.38
N VAL A 248 2.22 6.95 9.43
CA VAL A 248 1.26 7.83 10.11
C VAL A 248 1.97 9.04 10.73
N LEU A 249 3.05 8.82 11.46
CA LEU A 249 3.84 9.90 12.05
C LEU A 249 4.52 10.76 10.98
N GLY A 250 4.96 10.16 9.86
CA GLY A 250 5.51 10.89 8.73
C GLY A 250 4.49 11.85 8.10
N ILE A 251 3.24 11.42 7.94
CA ILE A 251 2.14 12.28 7.48
C ILE A 251 1.90 13.43 8.47
N VAL A 252 1.80 13.13 9.75
CA VAL A 252 1.61 14.16 10.80
C VAL A 252 2.79 15.12 10.84
N ALA A 253 4.02 14.62 10.71
CA ALA A 253 5.23 15.43 10.71
C ALA A 253 5.27 16.39 9.51
N ILE A 254 4.84 15.96 8.31
CA ILE A 254 4.72 16.83 7.15
C ILE A 254 3.70 17.94 7.43
N GLY A 255 2.56 17.61 8.01
CA GLY A 255 1.57 18.61 8.45
C GLY A 255 2.15 19.63 9.41
N TYR A 256 2.91 19.18 10.40
CA TYR A 256 3.52 20.05 11.40
C TYR A 256 4.70 20.87 10.84
N TRP A 257 5.67 20.23 10.16
CA TRP A 257 6.92 20.89 9.73
C TRP A 257 6.78 21.72 8.46
N HIS A 258 5.87 21.32 7.55
CA HIS A 258 5.82 21.89 6.20
C HIS A 258 4.50 22.61 5.91
N PHE A 259 3.41 22.20 6.54
CA PHE A 259 2.11 22.88 6.40
C PHE A 259 1.87 23.88 7.54
N GLU A 260 2.72 23.89 8.57
CA GLU A 260 2.56 24.70 9.79
C GLU A 260 1.18 24.51 10.44
N ASN A 261 0.56 23.35 10.18
CA ASN A 261 -0.77 23.01 10.67
C ASN A 261 -0.85 21.55 11.10
N LEU A 262 -0.70 21.33 12.41
CA LEU A 262 -0.78 20.02 13.02
C LEU A 262 -2.18 19.38 12.83
N LYS A 263 -3.25 20.18 12.90
CA LYS A 263 -4.64 19.71 12.73
C LYS A 263 -4.84 19.08 11.35
N THR A 264 -4.28 19.71 10.31
CA THR A 264 -4.30 19.17 8.94
C THR A 264 -3.52 17.85 8.87
N GLY A 265 -2.32 17.78 9.43
CA GLY A 265 -1.52 16.55 9.46
C GLY A 265 -2.25 15.38 10.13
N ILE A 266 -2.85 15.62 11.30
CA ILE A 266 -3.68 14.62 12.02
C ILE A 266 -4.90 14.23 11.17
N GLY A 267 -5.56 15.20 10.52
CA GLY A 267 -6.70 14.94 9.65
C GLY A 267 -6.34 14.01 8.48
N VAL A 268 -5.22 14.28 7.80
CA VAL A 268 -4.71 13.42 6.70
C VAL A 268 -4.40 12.00 7.20
N ALA A 269 -3.72 11.90 8.34
CA ALA A 269 -3.37 10.60 8.92
C ALA A 269 -4.64 9.81 9.32
N THR A 270 -5.62 10.48 9.93
CA THR A 270 -6.91 9.86 10.29
C THR A 270 -7.66 9.41 9.04
N LEU A 271 -7.68 10.21 7.98
CA LEU A 271 -8.32 9.84 6.72
C LEU A 271 -7.64 8.63 6.09
N PHE A 272 -6.31 8.57 6.10
CA PHE A 272 -5.56 7.41 5.61
C PHE A 272 -5.94 6.13 6.37
N LEU A 273 -6.05 6.20 7.71
CA LEU A 273 -6.43 5.06 8.55
C LEU A 273 -7.90 4.64 8.36
N LEU A 274 -8.80 5.58 8.04
CA LEU A 274 -10.21 5.30 7.74
C LEU A 274 -10.43 4.58 6.43
N LEU A 275 -9.55 4.76 5.44
CA LEU A 275 -9.74 4.17 4.13
C LEU A 275 -9.87 2.64 4.20
N PRO A 276 -10.86 2.04 3.53
CA PRO A 276 -11.08 0.59 3.53
C PRO A 276 -9.85 -0.20 3.05
N TYR A 277 -9.10 0.37 2.14
CA TYR A 277 -7.83 -0.18 1.69
C TYR A 277 -6.85 -0.39 2.85
N THR A 278 -6.66 0.63 3.70
CA THR A 278 -5.72 0.56 4.81
C THR A 278 -6.08 -0.57 5.77
N ALA A 279 -7.38 -0.72 6.09
CA ALA A 279 -7.84 -1.79 6.99
C ALA A 279 -7.54 -3.20 6.45
N GLN A 280 -7.58 -3.38 5.14
CA GLN A 280 -7.34 -4.69 4.51
C GLN A 280 -5.84 -4.99 4.30
N MET A 281 -5.02 -3.98 4.03
CA MET A 281 -3.64 -4.16 3.55
C MET A 281 -2.56 -3.80 4.58
N THR A 282 -2.94 -3.56 5.84
CA THR A 282 -1.97 -3.28 6.93
C THR A 282 -0.97 -4.41 7.19
N GLY A 283 -1.28 -5.63 6.80
CA GLY A 283 -0.42 -6.80 6.96
C GLY A 283 0.54 -7.06 5.78
N ARG A 284 0.55 -6.21 4.77
CA ARG A 284 1.35 -6.37 3.55
C ARG A 284 2.59 -5.49 3.61
N ILE A 285 3.75 -6.12 3.73
CA ILE A 285 5.05 -5.42 3.82
C ILE A 285 5.37 -4.67 2.52
N ASP A 286 5.12 -5.31 1.38
CA ASP A 286 5.35 -4.76 0.04
C ASP A 286 4.46 -3.54 -0.30
N HIS A 287 3.35 -3.37 0.39
CA HIS A 287 2.49 -2.20 0.27
C HIS A 287 2.98 -1.04 1.14
N LEU A 288 3.24 -1.31 2.42
CA LEU A 288 3.44 -0.28 3.44
C LEU A 288 4.86 0.29 3.47
N ALA A 289 5.88 -0.57 3.43
CA ALA A 289 7.25 -0.14 3.60
C ALA A 289 7.72 0.85 2.51
N PRO A 290 7.45 0.63 1.20
CA PRO A 290 7.79 1.63 0.18
C PRO A 290 7.02 2.94 0.37
N GLY A 291 5.73 2.88 0.72
CA GLY A 291 4.90 4.06 1.00
C GLY A 291 5.43 4.88 2.16
N ALA A 292 5.82 4.24 3.27
CA ALA A 292 6.41 4.90 4.43
C ALA A 292 7.73 5.60 4.07
N LEU A 293 8.59 4.96 3.28
CA LEU A 293 9.86 5.54 2.85
C LEU A 293 9.65 6.72 1.89
N ILE A 294 8.67 6.68 1.00
CA ILE A 294 8.32 7.81 0.13
C ILE A 294 7.82 9.00 0.97
N VAL A 295 6.97 8.75 1.97
CA VAL A 295 6.51 9.79 2.89
C VAL A 295 7.67 10.40 3.68
N LEU A 296 8.60 9.57 4.17
CA LEU A 296 9.81 10.07 4.83
C LEU A 296 10.71 10.86 3.88
N ALA A 297 10.85 10.43 2.61
CA ALA A 297 11.61 11.20 1.63
C ALA A 297 11.03 12.62 1.47
N VAL A 298 9.69 12.75 1.43
CA VAL A 298 8.99 14.04 1.42
C VAL A 298 9.19 14.80 2.74
N ALA A 299 9.08 14.14 3.89
CA ALA A 299 9.27 14.77 5.19
C ALA A 299 10.67 15.39 5.34
N PHE A 300 11.69 14.70 4.83
CA PHE A 300 13.09 15.13 4.89
C PHE A 300 13.59 15.84 3.62
N TYR A 301 12.71 16.41 2.78
CA TYR A 301 13.10 17.07 1.54
C TYR A 301 14.11 18.22 1.74
N ARG A 302 14.17 18.85 2.92
CA ARG A 302 15.17 19.85 3.28
C ARG A 302 16.59 19.29 3.40
N GLN A 303 16.71 17.97 3.59
CA GLN A 303 17.99 17.24 3.74
C GLN A 303 18.19 16.30 2.55
N PRO A 304 18.84 16.73 1.46
CA PRO A 304 18.92 15.95 0.22
C PRO A 304 19.52 14.54 0.39
N ILE A 305 20.50 14.37 1.30
CA ILE A 305 21.10 13.04 1.56
C ILE A 305 20.05 12.10 2.15
N VAL A 306 19.38 12.54 3.23
CA VAL A 306 18.38 11.69 3.93
C VAL A 306 17.20 11.39 3.01
N SER A 307 16.69 12.41 2.31
CA SER A 307 15.62 12.23 1.33
C SER A 307 16.03 11.24 0.21
N GLY A 308 17.27 11.34 -0.29
CA GLY A 308 17.83 10.39 -1.25
C GLY A 308 17.91 8.98 -0.68
N MET A 309 18.38 8.81 0.56
CA MET A 309 18.44 7.49 1.23
C MET A 309 17.05 6.88 1.39
N MET A 310 16.04 7.66 1.78
CA MET A 310 14.67 7.15 1.93
C MET A 310 14.08 6.74 0.58
N LEU A 311 14.26 7.57 -0.45
CA LEU A 311 13.77 7.23 -1.78
C LEU A 311 14.54 6.05 -2.40
N GLY A 312 15.86 5.96 -2.18
CA GLY A 312 16.67 4.82 -2.58
C GLY A 312 16.26 3.53 -1.87
N GLY A 313 15.90 3.63 -0.59
CA GLY A 313 15.32 2.54 0.17
C GLY A 313 13.99 2.06 -0.42
N ALA A 314 13.08 2.98 -0.75
CA ALA A 314 11.82 2.65 -1.40
C ALA A 314 12.03 1.97 -2.76
N ALA A 315 12.97 2.50 -3.58
CA ALA A 315 13.34 1.94 -4.87
C ALA A 315 14.00 0.56 -4.76
N GLY A 316 14.74 0.33 -3.66
CA GLY A 316 15.32 -0.96 -3.36
C GLY A 316 14.31 -2.02 -2.93
N LEU A 317 13.21 -1.63 -2.28
CA LEU A 317 12.14 -2.55 -1.89
C LEU A 317 11.21 -2.87 -3.06
N VAL A 318 10.87 -1.87 -3.86
CA VAL A 318 9.99 -1.97 -5.02
C VAL A 318 10.59 -1.16 -6.17
N PHE A 319 10.58 -1.68 -7.37
CA PHE A 319 11.26 -1.05 -8.51
C PHE A 319 10.68 0.32 -8.91
N PHE A 320 9.37 0.53 -8.79
CA PHE A 320 8.67 1.70 -9.33
C PHE A 320 9.14 3.07 -8.79
N PRO A 321 9.59 3.26 -7.54
CA PRO A 321 10.17 4.52 -7.09
C PRO A 321 11.43 4.96 -7.84
N PHE A 322 12.11 4.10 -8.62
CA PHE A 322 13.16 4.55 -9.55
C PHE A 322 12.65 5.57 -10.56
N PHE A 323 11.41 5.46 -10.99
CA PHE A 323 10.79 6.40 -11.93
C PHE A 323 10.48 7.78 -11.31
N LEU A 324 10.68 7.94 -10.01
CA LEU A 324 10.65 9.25 -9.35
C LEU A 324 11.96 10.03 -9.52
N LEU A 325 13.07 9.37 -9.90
CA LEU A 325 14.38 10.02 -10.03
C LEU A 325 14.39 11.24 -10.96
N PRO A 326 13.78 11.22 -12.16
CA PRO A 326 13.74 12.38 -13.04
C PRO A 326 13.15 13.62 -12.35
N LEU A 327 12.03 13.44 -11.64
CA LEU A 327 11.38 14.49 -10.87
C LEU A 327 12.25 15.01 -9.72
N TRP A 328 12.76 14.10 -8.88
CA TRP A 328 13.50 14.45 -7.66
C TRP A 328 14.89 15.02 -7.96
N ILE A 329 15.61 14.50 -8.96
CA ILE A 329 16.88 15.08 -9.44
C ILE A 329 16.65 16.48 -10.00
N SER A 330 15.58 16.69 -10.77
CA SER A 330 15.20 17.96 -11.31
C SER A 330 14.80 18.97 -10.21
N PHE A 331 14.13 18.53 -9.14
CA PHE A 331 13.83 19.37 -7.98
C PHE A 331 15.11 19.90 -7.31
N TYR A 332 16.12 19.05 -7.14
CA TYR A 332 17.40 19.42 -6.52
C TYR A 332 18.43 19.95 -7.53
N TRP A 333 18.06 20.19 -8.80
CA TRP A 333 19.01 20.49 -9.87
C TRP A 333 19.97 21.63 -9.53
N LEU A 334 19.44 22.76 -9.08
CA LEU A 334 20.22 23.95 -8.75
C LEU A 334 20.93 23.81 -7.40
N ARG A 335 20.40 23.02 -6.46
CA ARG A 335 20.98 22.85 -5.13
C ARG A 335 20.65 21.51 -4.50
N GLY A 336 21.70 20.80 -4.13
CA GLY A 336 21.57 19.53 -3.41
C GLY A 336 21.61 18.27 -4.28
N ARG A 337 21.63 18.39 -5.62
CA ARG A 337 21.59 17.25 -6.56
C ARG A 337 22.61 16.17 -6.24
N ARG A 338 23.90 16.54 -6.09
CA ARG A 338 24.97 15.55 -5.79
C ARG A 338 24.75 14.84 -4.47
N ARG A 339 24.27 15.56 -3.45
CA ARG A 339 23.96 15.01 -2.12
C ARG A 339 22.77 14.05 -2.18
N PHE A 340 21.74 14.40 -2.92
CA PHE A 340 20.58 13.56 -3.13
C PHE A 340 20.96 12.25 -3.84
N ILE A 341 21.69 12.35 -4.96
CA ILE A 341 22.14 11.18 -5.72
C ILE A 341 23.05 10.30 -4.86
N PHE A 342 23.95 10.89 -4.09
CA PHE A 342 24.80 10.16 -3.16
C PHE A 342 23.98 9.37 -2.14
N GLY A 343 23.02 10.00 -1.46
CA GLY A 343 22.13 9.31 -0.52
C GLY A 343 21.33 8.19 -1.17
N PHE A 344 20.77 8.42 -2.35
CA PHE A 344 20.03 7.44 -3.12
C PHE A 344 20.89 6.21 -3.46
N LEU A 345 22.06 6.45 -4.06
CA LEU A 345 22.98 5.38 -4.45
C LEU A 345 23.52 4.59 -3.24
N THR A 346 23.81 5.27 -2.12
CA THR A 346 24.26 4.62 -0.90
C THR A 346 23.22 3.63 -0.38
N SER A 347 21.94 4.00 -0.37
CA SER A 347 20.88 3.11 0.09
C SER A 347 20.67 1.92 -0.85
N VAL A 348 20.65 2.16 -2.17
CA VAL A 348 20.54 1.08 -3.16
C VAL A 348 21.72 0.15 -3.09
N LEU A 349 22.94 0.69 -3.00
CA LEU A 349 24.18 -0.10 -2.88
C LEU A 349 24.18 -0.95 -1.61
N ALA A 350 23.77 -0.38 -0.48
CA ALA A 350 23.67 -1.14 0.78
C ALA A 350 22.73 -2.34 0.65
N MET A 351 21.58 -2.17 -0.02
CA MET A 351 20.64 -3.27 -0.27
C MET A 351 21.21 -4.31 -1.23
N VAL A 352 21.91 -3.88 -2.28
CA VAL A 352 22.60 -4.80 -3.21
C VAL A 352 23.68 -5.58 -2.47
N CYS A 353 24.49 -4.92 -1.65
CA CYS A 353 25.52 -5.60 -0.84
C CYS A 353 24.90 -6.61 0.14
N ALA A 354 23.80 -6.25 0.81
CA ALA A 354 23.08 -7.15 1.70
C ALA A 354 22.55 -8.38 0.95
N LEU A 355 22.00 -8.18 -0.24
CA LEU A 355 21.54 -9.28 -1.07
C LEU A 355 22.68 -10.21 -1.49
N VAL A 356 23.80 -9.66 -1.93
CA VAL A 356 25.00 -10.46 -2.29
C VAL A 356 25.46 -11.31 -1.11
N ALA A 357 25.49 -10.70 0.09
CA ALA A 357 25.92 -11.39 1.31
C ALA A 357 24.96 -12.53 1.73
N THR A 358 23.69 -12.43 1.39
CA THR A 358 22.66 -13.42 1.78
C THR A 358 22.38 -14.48 0.72
N THR A 359 22.96 -14.36 -0.47
CA THR A 359 22.68 -15.22 -1.62
C THR A 359 23.85 -16.13 -1.95
N GLN A 360 23.58 -17.44 -2.06
CA GLN A 360 24.55 -18.43 -2.54
C GLN A 360 24.55 -18.63 -4.06
N GLU A 361 23.57 -18.09 -4.76
CA GLU A 361 23.45 -18.16 -6.22
C GLU A 361 24.18 -17.00 -6.92
N GLY A 362 24.50 -17.17 -8.21
CA GLY A 362 25.24 -16.18 -8.99
C GLY A 362 24.65 -14.78 -8.91
N PHE A 363 25.50 -13.79 -8.66
CA PHE A 363 25.15 -12.38 -8.47
C PHE A 363 24.40 -11.75 -9.66
N LEU A 364 24.89 -12.00 -10.87
CA LEU A 364 24.39 -11.33 -12.08
C LEU A 364 22.94 -11.68 -12.44
N PRO A 365 22.49 -12.95 -12.40
CA PRO A 365 21.09 -13.31 -12.67
C PRO A 365 20.14 -12.69 -11.66
N ARG A 366 20.53 -12.61 -10.40
CA ARG A 366 19.70 -11.97 -9.36
C ARG A 366 19.66 -10.47 -9.52
N LEU A 367 20.78 -9.83 -9.83
CA LEU A 367 20.81 -8.40 -10.11
C LEU A 367 19.85 -8.05 -11.27
N MET A 368 19.87 -8.86 -12.35
CA MET A 368 18.94 -8.68 -13.48
C MET A 368 17.48 -8.90 -13.07
N GLN A 369 17.19 -9.90 -12.23
CA GLN A 369 15.85 -10.10 -11.66
C GLN A 369 15.38 -8.93 -10.80
N MET A 370 16.31 -8.27 -10.10
CA MET A 370 16.04 -7.15 -9.21
C MET A 370 15.53 -5.92 -9.95
N PHE A 371 16.09 -5.62 -11.10
CA PHE A 371 15.71 -4.44 -11.86
C PHE A 371 14.43 -4.64 -12.68
N GLY A 372 13.85 -5.85 -12.72
CA GLY A 372 12.53 -6.13 -13.31
C GLY A 372 12.33 -5.75 -14.78
N VAL A 373 13.32 -5.05 -15.34
CA VAL A 373 13.27 -4.45 -16.68
C VAL A 373 13.41 -5.50 -17.78
N MET A 374 14.12 -6.59 -17.47
CA MET A 374 14.48 -7.60 -18.47
C MET A 374 13.47 -8.76 -18.60
N GLN A 375 12.53 -8.88 -17.66
CA GLN A 375 11.51 -9.94 -17.71
C GLN A 375 10.13 -9.33 -17.94
N PHE A 376 9.79 -9.19 -19.22
CA PHE A 376 8.42 -8.92 -19.61
C PHE A 376 7.58 -10.16 -19.27
N ALA A 377 6.86 -10.12 -18.14
CA ALA A 377 6.01 -11.23 -17.73
C ALA A 377 4.87 -11.40 -18.76
N VAL A 378 4.80 -12.58 -19.37
CA VAL A 378 3.80 -12.97 -20.37
C VAL A 378 2.81 -13.97 -19.77
N THR A 379 3.27 -14.75 -18.77
CA THR A 379 2.49 -15.79 -18.11
C THR A 379 2.19 -15.39 -16.65
N ASP A 380 1.16 -16.00 -16.08
CA ASP A 380 0.75 -15.84 -14.68
C ASP A 380 0.46 -14.38 -14.26
N LEU A 381 -0.10 -13.59 -15.18
CA LEU A 381 -0.49 -12.22 -14.92
C LEU A 381 -1.71 -12.17 -13.99
N ASP A 382 -1.71 -11.21 -13.06
CA ASP A 382 -2.86 -10.93 -12.17
C ASP A 382 -3.32 -9.48 -12.36
N GLY A 383 -4.51 -9.16 -11.88
CA GLY A 383 -5.10 -7.84 -12.07
C GLY A 383 -5.68 -7.64 -13.46
N VAL A 384 -5.62 -6.42 -13.98
CA VAL A 384 -6.14 -6.10 -15.32
C VAL A 384 -5.47 -6.95 -16.40
N TRP A 385 -4.19 -7.16 -16.29
CA TRP A 385 -3.43 -7.91 -17.31
C TRP A 385 -3.67 -9.41 -17.25
N GLY A 386 -4.19 -9.95 -16.14
CA GLY A 386 -4.64 -11.34 -15.96
C GLY A 386 -6.06 -11.63 -16.48
N LEU A 387 -6.75 -10.63 -17.02
CA LEU A 387 -8.15 -10.75 -17.49
C LEU A 387 -8.27 -11.23 -18.96
N GLY A 388 -7.23 -11.82 -19.51
CA GLY A 388 -7.24 -12.33 -20.90
C GLY A 388 -6.82 -11.32 -21.96
N TRP A 389 -6.34 -10.15 -21.57
CA TRP A 389 -5.74 -9.21 -22.51
C TRP A 389 -4.43 -9.75 -23.07
N TYR A 390 -4.16 -9.43 -24.34
CA TYR A 390 -2.89 -9.77 -24.95
C TYR A 390 -1.74 -9.05 -24.23
N PRO A 391 -0.75 -9.76 -23.66
CA PRO A 391 0.25 -9.18 -22.75
C PRO A 391 1.03 -8.00 -23.34
N TYR A 392 1.23 -7.97 -24.65
CA TYR A 392 1.97 -6.92 -25.33
C TYR A 392 1.25 -5.56 -25.34
N PHE A 393 -0.06 -5.48 -25.05
CA PHE A 393 -0.75 -4.19 -24.84
C PHE A 393 -0.22 -3.41 -23.64
N ARG A 394 0.56 -4.05 -22.77
CA ARG A 394 1.28 -3.36 -21.69
C ARG A 394 2.41 -2.47 -22.21
N ILE A 395 3.02 -2.78 -23.34
CA ILE A 395 4.17 -2.03 -23.87
C ILE A 395 3.83 -0.56 -24.09
N PRO A 396 2.77 -0.18 -24.83
CA PRO A 396 2.40 1.23 -24.97
C PRO A 396 2.10 1.92 -23.64
N VAL A 397 1.50 1.22 -22.67
CA VAL A 397 1.24 1.75 -21.32
C VAL A 397 2.55 2.01 -20.58
N MET A 398 3.51 1.09 -20.66
CA MET A 398 4.84 1.26 -20.06
C MET A 398 5.62 2.42 -20.71
N VAL A 399 5.52 2.56 -22.04
CA VAL A 399 6.12 3.68 -22.77
C VAL A 399 5.50 5.01 -22.34
N ALA A 400 4.17 5.08 -22.26
CA ALA A 400 3.47 6.28 -21.79
C ALA A 400 3.86 6.64 -20.34
N PHE A 401 3.99 5.66 -19.46
CA PHE A 401 4.47 5.84 -18.09
C PHE A 401 5.91 6.37 -18.04
N LEU A 402 6.82 5.80 -18.85
CA LEU A 402 8.20 6.26 -18.95
C LEU A 402 8.26 7.72 -19.46
N LEU A 403 7.50 8.04 -20.49
CA LEU A 403 7.40 9.40 -21.03
C LEU A 403 6.85 10.37 -19.98
N LEU A 404 5.84 9.97 -19.22
CA LEU A 404 5.33 10.77 -18.10
C LEU A 404 6.42 11.03 -17.06
N SER A 405 7.16 9.98 -16.64
CA SER A 405 8.26 10.14 -15.69
C SER A 405 9.35 11.08 -16.19
N LEU A 406 9.77 10.94 -17.44
CA LEU A 406 10.81 11.76 -18.06
C LEU A 406 10.34 13.20 -18.29
N SER A 407 9.05 13.42 -18.59
CA SER A 407 8.50 14.77 -18.79
C SER A 407 8.67 15.65 -17.56
N PHE A 408 8.72 15.07 -16.36
CA PHE A 408 8.93 15.80 -15.12
C PHE A 408 10.36 16.34 -14.93
N VAL A 409 11.29 16.04 -15.83
CA VAL A 409 12.57 16.75 -15.89
C VAL A 409 12.31 18.21 -16.27
N PHE A 410 11.45 18.44 -17.24
CA PHE A 410 11.22 19.75 -17.84
C PHE A 410 9.99 20.46 -17.27
N TRP A 411 8.93 19.71 -16.96
CA TRP A 411 7.66 20.26 -16.47
C TRP A 411 7.34 19.71 -15.06
N PRO A 412 6.82 20.52 -14.14
CA PRO A 412 6.70 21.98 -14.18
C PRO A 412 8.06 22.67 -14.12
N ALA A 413 8.18 23.88 -14.72
CA ALA A 413 9.45 24.60 -14.80
C ALA A 413 10.04 24.97 -13.44
N GLN A 414 9.19 25.46 -12.51
CA GLN A 414 9.54 25.64 -11.10
C GLN A 414 8.94 24.51 -10.28
N LYS A 415 9.79 23.86 -9.49
CA LYS A 415 9.38 22.75 -8.63
C LYS A 415 9.43 23.19 -7.17
N SER A 416 8.25 23.32 -6.59
CA SER A 416 8.04 23.50 -5.16
C SER A 416 7.78 22.17 -4.47
N LEU A 417 7.72 22.14 -3.13
CA LEU A 417 7.30 20.96 -2.39
C LEU A 417 5.91 20.49 -2.80
N ALA A 418 5.02 21.43 -3.14
CA ALA A 418 3.68 21.15 -3.62
C ALA A 418 3.70 20.30 -4.89
N THR A 419 4.46 20.77 -5.92
CA THR A 419 4.61 20.05 -7.19
C THR A 419 5.35 18.73 -7.01
N LEU A 420 6.32 18.66 -6.09
CA LEU A 420 7.05 17.45 -5.76
C LEU A 420 6.08 16.36 -5.24
N MET A 421 5.19 16.71 -4.29
CA MET A 421 4.21 15.78 -3.73
C MET A 421 3.18 15.34 -4.78
N SER A 422 2.60 16.27 -5.53
CA SER A 422 1.56 15.96 -6.53
C SER A 422 2.12 15.11 -7.67
N CYS A 423 3.30 15.45 -8.21
CA CYS A 423 3.93 14.67 -9.27
C CYS A 423 4.43 13.30 -8.76
N THR A 424 4.90 13.19 -7.51
CA THR A 424 5.22 11.90 -6.88
C THR A 424 3.97 11.03 -6.80
N ALA A 425 2.84 11.58 -6.35
CA ALA A 425 1.57 10.86 -6.32
C ALA A 425 1.12 10.45 -7.73
N ALA A 426 1.25 11.33 -8.74
CA ALA A 426 0.90 11.02 -10.13
C ALA A 426 1.71 9.85 -10.70
N ILE A 427 3.04 9.85 -10.53
CA ILE A 427 3.92 8.76 -11.00
C ILE A 427 3.56 7.45 -10.28
N MET A 428 3.42 7.46 -8.96
CA MET A 428 3.13 6.24 -8.20
C MET A 428 1.72 5.70 -8.47
N THR A 429 0.75 6.57 -8.81
CA THR A 429 -0.57 6.16 -9.29
C THR A 429 -0.47 5.58 -10.71
N ALA A 430 0.28 6.23 -11.60
CA ALA A 430 0.49 5.75 -12.97
C ALA A 430 1.22 4.40 -13.00
N ALA A 431 2.11 4.12 -12.05
CA ALA A 431 2.77 2.82 -11.92
C ALA A 431 1.78 1.65 -11.75
N GLN A 432 0.59 1.90 -11.20
CA GLN A 432 -0.46 0.87 -11.05
C GLN A 432 -0.92 0.30 -12.39
N PHE A 433 -0.89 1.09 -13.45
CA PHE A 433 -1.26 0.63 -14.81
C PHE A 433 -0.20 -0.29 -15.42
N CYS A 434 1.06 -0.11 -15.03
CA CYS A 434 2.18 -0.90 -15.56
C CYS A 434 2.39 -2.20 -14.79
N TYR A 435 1.88 -2.29 -13.55
CA TYR A 435 2.14 -3.42 -12.68
C TYR A 435 1.37 -4.66 -13.12
N ALA A 436 2.11 -5.78 -13.30
CA ALA A 436 1.57 -7.02 -13.86
C ALA A 436 0.79 -7.88 -12.86
N TYR A 437 0.98 -7.64 -11.57
CA TYR A 437 0.48 -8.49 -10.48
C TYR A 437 -0.43 -7.68 -9.57
N GLY A 438 -1.70 -7.58 -9.93
CA GLY A 438 -2.69 -6.86 -9.12
C GLY A 438 -2.54 -5.34 -9.15
N GLY A 439 -2.16 -4.75 -10.30
CA GLY A 439 -2.12 -3.29 -10.48
C GLY A 439 -3.45 -2.65 -10.11
N GLY A 440 -3.41 -1.53 -9.39
CA GLY A 440 -4.57 -0.88 -8.78
C GLY A 440 -4.75 -1.21 -7.28
N LEU A 441 -4.15 -2.29 -6.79
CA LEU A 441 -4.24 -2.70 -5.38
C LEU A 441 -3.13 -2.12 -4.49
N TYR A 442 -2.04 -1.59 -5.04
CA TYR A 442 -0.90 -1.05 -4.27
C TYR A 442 -1.10 0.42 -3.91
N MET A 443 -2.21 0.73 -3.27
CA MET A 443 -2.61 2.11 -2.99
C MET A 443 -1.71 2.81 -1.96
N ALA A 444 -1.07 2.09 -1.04
CA ALA A 444 -0.15 2.69 -0.07
C ALA A 444 1.05 3.40 -0.71
N TRP A 445 1.38 3.08 -1.96
CA TRP A 445 2.48 3.76 -2.67
C TRP A 445 2.15 5.18 -3.09
N PHE A 446 0.88 5.49 -3.33
CA PHE A 446 0.46 6.81 -3.82
C PHE A 446 -0.50 7.55 -2.88
N LEU A 447 -1.39 6.83 -2.16
CA LEU A 447 -2.42 7.46 -1.34
C LEU A 447 -1.88 8.47 -0.32
N PRO A 448 -0.79 8.20 0.43
CA PRO A 448 -0.28 9.18 1.40
C PRO A 448 0.10 10.50 0.73
N CYS A 449 0.82 10.46 -0.40
CA CYS A 449 1.19 11.65 -1.15
C CYS A 449 -0.02 12.33 -1.80
N THR A 450 -1.00 11.56 -2.27
CA THR A 450 -2.27 12.06 -2.81
C THR A 450 -3.04 12.82 -1.74
N LEU A 451 -3.21 12.23 -0.55
CA LEU A 451 -3.89 12.87 0.57
C LEU A 451 -3.15 14.14 1.02
N LEU A 452 -1.84 14.08 1.17
CA LEU A 452 -1.04 15.25 1.49
C LEU A 452 -1.20 16.37 0.45
N THR A 453 -1.29 16.01 -0.84
CA THR A 453 -1.51 16.98 -1.92
C THR A 453 -2.91 17.61 -1.84
N VAL A 454 -3.95 16.84 -1.55
CA VAL A 454 -5.32 17.33 -1.40
C VAL A 454 -5.44 18.30 -0.23
N PHE A 455 -4.74 18.03 0.87
CA PHE A 455 -4.83 18.82 2.10
C PHE A 455 -3.78 19.93 2.23
N ARG A 456 -2.83 20.03 1.31
CA ARG A 456 -1.73 21.00 1.38
C ARG A 456 -2.19 22.46 1.33
N PRO A 457 -1.53 23.37 2.06
CA PRO A 457 -1.63 24.80 1.82
C PRO A 457 -0.87 25.20 0.54
N ASN A 458 -0.77 26.50 0.27
CA ASN A 458 0.14 27.00 -0.75
C ASN A 458 1.59 26.83 -0.26
N LEU A 459 2.41 26.12 -1.05
CA LEU A 459 3.81 25.81 -0.75
C LEU A 459 4.74 26.27 -1.89
N ASP A 460 4.37 27.32 -2.61
CA ASP A 460 5.13 27.78 -3.79
C ASP A 460 6.52 28.28 -3.40
N ASP A 461 6.69 28.82 -2.18
CA ASP A 461 7.97 29.29 -1.64
C ASP A 461 8.92 28.17 -1.21
N CYS A 462 8.43 26.93 -1.12
CA CYS A 462 9.21 25.77 -0.69
C CYS A 462 10.03 25.16 -1.84
N ILE A 463 10.89 25.94 -2.47
CA ILE A 463 11.81 25.48 -3.54
C ILE A 463 13.15 25.02 -2.96
N ALA A 464 13.81 24.07 -3.63
CA ALA A 464 15.07 23.49 -3.14
C ALA A 464 16.18 24.51 -2.93
N LEU A 465 16.24 25.56 -3.76
CA LEU A 465 17.26 26.61 -3.69
C LEU A 465 17.24 27.34 -2.34
N ASP A 466 16.08 27.73 -1.85
CA ASP A 466 15.91 28.50 -0.62
C ASP A 466 15.92 27.60 0.63
N VAL A 467 15.25 26.49 0.56
CA VAL A 467 15.08 25.55 1.69
C VAL A 467 16.41 24.90 2.09
N VAL A 468 17.16 24.35 1.13
CA VAL A 468 18.46 23.71 1.40
C VAL A 468 19.49 24.75 1.87
N ARG A 469 19.39 25.99 1.40
CA ARG A 469 20.26 27.11 1.83
C ARG A 469 19.99 27.52 3.28
N SER A 470 18.72 27.68 3.65
CA SER A 470 18.35 28.08 5.01
C SER A 470 18.75 27.01 6.03
N PHE A 471 18.56 25.74 5.71
CA PHE A 471 18.96 24.63 6.56
C PHE A 471 20.48 24.60 6.81
N MET A 472 21.31 24.84 5.78
CA MET A 472 22.77 24.91 5.96
C MET A 472 23.21 26.09 6.83
N LYS A 473 22.55 27.25 6.72
CA LYS A 473 22.85 28.41 7.56
C LYS A 473 22.51 28.14 9.04
N LEU A 474 21.44 27.44 9.32
CA LEU A 474 21.07 27.02 10.68
C LEU A 474 22.07 26.02 11.26
N SER A 475 22.55 25.07 10.44
CA SER A 475 23.56 24.08 10.87
C SER A 475 24.97 24.66 11.03
N SER A 476 25.28 25.78 10.37
CA SER A 476 26.58 26.45 10.47
C SER A 476 26.66 27.57 11.53
N LYS A 477 25.57 27.89 12.19
CA LYS A 477 25.61 28.76 13.38
C LYS A 477 26.21 27.96 14.52
N PRO A 478 27.38 28.34 15.07
CA PRO A 478 27.87 27.74 16.29
C PRO A 478 26.81 27.97 17.38
N ALA A 479 26.59 26.98 18.21
CA ALA A 479 25.75 27.12 19.40
C ALA A 479 26.34 28.25 20.23
N ASN A 480 25.74 29.43 20.15
CA ASN A 480 26.12 30.57 20.93
C ASN A 480 25.61 30.30 22.36
N THR A 481 26.47 29.68 23.18
CA THR A 481 26.31 29.59 24.60
C THR A 481 26.43 31.00 25.18
N GLY A 482 25.34 31.75 25.19
CA GLY A 482 25.43 33.06 25.84
C GLY A 482 24.36 34.09 25.51
N ASP A 483 23.09 33.68 25.32
CA ASP A 483 21.98 34.64 25.48
C ASP A 483 20.89 33.98 26.33
N ALA A 484 21.05 34.17 27.64
CA ALA A 484 19.97 34.02 28.58
C ALA A 484 18.87 35.05 28.21
N PRO A 485 17.58 34.68 28.24
CA PRO A 485 16.51 35.61 27.95
C PRO A 485 16.49 36.69 29.07
N LYS A 486 16.88 37.93 28.74
CA LYS A 486 16.61 39.08 29.56
C LYS A 486 15.11 39.35 29.63
N GLY A 487 14.60 39.20 30.82
CA GLY A 487 13.55 39.95 31.46
C GLY A 487 12.28 40.29 30.65
N TYR A 488 11.22 39.54 30.87
CA TYR A 488 9.89 40.11 30.93
C TYR A 488 9.75 40.72 32.34
N ALA A 489 10.00 42.01 32.44
CA ALA A 489 9.57 42.86 33.49
C ALA A 489 9.03 44.14 32.86
N GLU A 490 7.80 44.51 33.33
CA GLU A 490 7.12 45.79 33.19
C GLU A 490 6.40 46.10 31.87
N ALA A 491 5.04 45.91 31.91
CA ALA A 491 4.08 47.04 31.96
C ALA A 491 2.68 46.45 32.08
N VAL A 492 2.10 46.71 33.24
CA VAL A 492 0.77 47.24 33.59
C VAL A 492 -0.34 46.94 32.56
#